data_e4c7ba15366bf9495c24b830b6ff95b0
#
_entry.id   e4c7ba15366bf9495c24b830b6ff95b0
#
_cell.length_a   1.000
_cell.length_b   1.000
_cell.length_c   1.000
_cell.angle_alpha   90.00
_cell.angle_beta   90.00
_cell.angle_gamma   90.00
#
_symmetry.space_group_name_H-M   'P 1'
#
loop_
_entity.id
_entity.type
_entity.pdbx_description
1 polymer ?
#
loop_
_entity_poly.entity_id
_entity_poly.type
_entity_poly.pdbx_seq_one_letter_code
_entity_poly.pdbx_strand_id
1 'polypeptide(L)'
;PEGGKIDESLYSRQLYVLGKDAMLKMASSNVLVIGLKGLGVEIAKNIALAGVKSLTIYDPTIVTLQDLSAQFFLSESDIGKTRADATLPKLSELNQYVPISVISDLSDSSITNFQVIVATETPLEKQLEINEITHANNIKFISADIRGLFGQAFIDFGEEFRIFDVNGEQPVQGIVSDIEPDGTVSVLDDSRHGLQDGDYVKFTEVEGM
;
A
#
# COMPACT_ATOMS: atom_id res chain seq x y z
N PRO A 1 -9.34 18.93 -5.02
CA PRO A 1 -8.24 18.83 -5.98
C PRO A 1 -8.70 18.02 -7.18
N GLU A 2 -8.82 18.69 -8.30
CA GLU A 2 -9.14 18.06 -9.57
C GLU A 2 -7.99 17.15 -9.98
N GLY A 3 -8.31 15.86 -10.22
CA GLY A 3 -7.56 14.91 -11.02
C GLY A 3 -6.04 14.86 -10.85
N GLY A 4 -5.55 14.07 -9.87
CA GLY A 4 -4.33 13.29 -10.07
C GLY A 4 -3.02 13.98 -10.41
N LYS A 5 -2.78 15.25 -10.05
CA LYS A 5 -1.44 15.82 -10.14
C LYS A 5 -0.64 15.47 -8.89
N ILE A 6 0.35 14.59 -9.08
CA ILE A 6 1.34 14.30 -8.05
C ILE A 6 2.26 15.52 -7.94
N ASP A 7 2.53 15.98 -6.71
CA ASP A 7 3.58 16.97 -6.48
C ASP A 7 4.95 16.32 -6.69
N GLU A 8 5.50 16.50 -7.90
CA GLU A 8 6.78 15.90 -8.29
C GLU A 8 7.96 16.39 -7.44
N SER A 9 7.87 17.56 -6.82
CA SER A 9 8.93 18.07 -5.95
C SER A 9 8.95 17.37 -4.59
N LEU A 10 7.77 17.13 -4.01
CA LEU A 10 7.62 16.44 -2.73
C LEU A 10 7.92 14.94 -2.85
N TYR A 11 7.41 14.31 -3.90
CA TYR A 11 7.49 12.86 -4.10
C TYR A 11 8.58 12.42 -5.08
N SER A 12 9.56 13.26 -5.41
CA SER A 12 10.59 12.99 -6.43
C SER A 12 11.32 11.65 -6.23
N ARG A 13 11.73 11.35 -4.99
CA ARG A 13 12.43 10.09 -4.66
C ARG A 13 11.54 8.88 -4.79
N GLN A 14 10.29 9.00 -4.38
CA GLN A 14 9.29 7.95 -4.45
C GLN A 14 8.88 7.67 -5.91
N LEU A 15 8.73 8.74 -6.72
CA LEU A 15 8.53 8.64 -8.17
C LEU A 15 9.67 7.90 -8.87
N TYR A 16 10.91 8.17 -8.46
CA TYR A 16 12.09 7.49 -9.01
C TYR A 16 12.06 5.98 -8.74
N VAL A 17 11.66 5.57 -7.54
CA VAL A 17 11.65 4.15 -7.13
C VAL A 17 10.41 3.42 -7.63
N LEU A 18 9.22 3.98 -7.47
CA LEU A 18 7.95 3.31 -7.74
C LEU A 18 7.42 3.55 -9.16
N GLY A 19 7.88 4.60 -9.81
CA GLY A 19 7.35 5.03 -11.09
C GLY A 19 6.00 5.77 -10.99
N LYS A 20 5.63 6.42 -12.09
CA LYS A 20 4.46 7.31 -12.14
C LYS A 20 3.13 6.57 -12.01
N ASP A 21 3.02 5.38 -12.61
CA ASP A 21 1.77 4.61 -12.61
C ASP A 21 1.40 4.09 -11.22
N ALA A 22 2.39 3.60 -10.47
CA ALA A 22 2.18 3.19 -9.08
C ALA A 22 1.77 4.36 -8.19
N MET A 23 2.43 5.50 -8.35
CA MET A 23 2.11 6.73 -7.62
C MET A 23 0.70 7.24 -7.92
N LEU A 24 0.23 7.18 -9.18
CA LEU A 24 -1.13 7.55 -9.56
C LEU A 24 -2.17 6.61 -8.94
N LYS A 25 -1.90 5.30 -8.90
CA LYS A 25 -2.76 4.32 -8.22
C LYS A 25 -2.86 4.60 -6.72
N MET A 26 -1.74 4.89 -6.06
CA MET A 26 -1.73 5.28 -4.65
C MET A 26 -2.53 6.57 -4.41
N ALA A 27 -2.29 7.61 -5.20
CA ALA A 27 -2.99 8.89 -5.11
C ALA A 27 -4.50 8.80 -5.42
N SER A 28 -4.99 7.67 -5.96
CA SER A 28 -6.41 7.40 -6.19
C SER A 28 -7.05 6.53 -5.11
N SER A 29 -6.29 5.99 -4.16
CA SER A 29 -6.75 5.00 -3.19
C SER A 29 -7.16 5.62 -1.87
N ASN A 30 -8.37 5.31 -1.42
CA ASN A 30 -8.82 5.59 -0.05
C ASN A 30 -8.46 4.38 0.82
N VAL A 31 -7.79 4.60 1.92
CA VAL A 31 -7.31 3.54 2.83
C VAL A 31 -7.95 3.67 4.19
N LEU A 32 -8.39 2.55 4.76
CA LEU A 32 -8.83 2.45 6.15
C LEU A 32 -7.81 1.67 6.97
N VAL A 33 -7.42 2.22 8.10
CA VAL A 33 -6.60 1.52 9.12
C VAL A 33 -7.43 1.32 10.38
N ILE A 34 -7.57 0.06 10.78
CA ILE A 34 -8.29 -0.39 11.98
C ILE A 34 -7.27 -0.78 13.04
N GLY A 35 -7.40 -0.21 14.25
CA GLY A 35 -6.48 -0.42 15.36
C GLY A 35 -5.27 0.51 15.29
N LEU A 36 -5.02 1.25 16.37
CA LEU A 36 -3.99 2.32 16.44
C LEU A 36 -3.09 2.17 17.67
N LYS A 37 -2.73 0.94 18.03
CA LYS A 37 -1.60 0.71 18.92
C LYS A 37 -0.28 0.86 18.15
N GLY A 38 0.83 0.35 18.70
CA GLY A 38 2.16 0.55 18.13
C GLY A 38 2.28 0.18 16.64
N LEU A 39 1.77 -0.99 16.22
CA LEU A 39 1.81 -1.42 14.82
C LEU A 39 0.90 -0.58 13.94
N GLY A 40 -0.36 -0.40 14.36
CA GLY A 40 -1.34 0.32 13.53
C GLY A 40 -0.97 1.78 13.30
N VAL A 41 -0.41 2.45 14.30
CA VAL A 41 0.02 3.85 14.13
C VAL A 41 1.25 3.97 13.22
N GLU A 42 2.17 3.01 13.25
CA GLU A 42 3.31 2.96 12.32
C GLU A 42 2.84 2.76 10.87
N ILE A 43 1.88 1.87 10.66
CA ILE A 43 1.27 1.66 9.35
C ILE A 43 0.56 2.92 8.87
N ALA A 44 -0.31 3.51 9.71
CA ALA A 44 -1.03 4.74 9.39
C ALA A 44 -0.09 5.90 9.03
N LYS A 45 1.00 6.07 9.79
CA LYS A 45 2.06 7.05 9.50
C LYS A 45 2.66 6.84 8.11
N ASN A 46 3.08 5.62 7.79
CA ASN A 46 3.70 5.34 6.51
C ASN A 46 2.73 5.51 5.34
N ILE A 47 1.45 5.15 5.50
CA ILE A 47 0.40 5.37 4.50
C ILE A 47 0.16 6.87 4.28
N ALA A 48 0.08 7.67 5.34
CA ALA A 48 -0.07 9.12 5.23
C ALA A 48 1.10 9.76 4.47
N LEU A 49 2.34 9.33 4.77
CA LEU A 49 3.55 9.82 4.09
C LEU A 49 3.66 9.33 2.64
N ALA A 50 3.08 8.19 2.31
CA ALA A 50 3.11 7.62 0.96
C ALA A 50 2.27 8.41 -0.06
N GLY A 51 1.36 9.28 0.38
CA GLY A 51 0.60 10.13 -0.53
C GLY A 51 -0.62 9.45 -1.14
N VAL A 52 -1.36 8.67 -0.34
CA VAL A 52 -2.66 8.10 -0.74
C VAL A 52 -3.70 9.22 -0.92
N LYS A 53 -4.82 8.91 -1.58
CA LYS A 53 -5.91 9.87 -1.77
C LYS A 53 -6.51 10.34 -0.45
N SER A 54 -6.77 9.41 0.47
CA SER A 54 -7.21 9.70 1.83
C SER A 54 -6.86 8.55 2.77
N LEU A 55 -6.64 8.86 4.03
CA LEU A 55 -6.49 7.89 5.10
C LEU A 55 -7.64 8.06 6.08
N THR A 56 -8.35 6.97 6.36
CA THR A 56 -9.34 6.93 7.43
C THR A 56 -8.84 5.99 8.52
N ILE A 57 -9.05 6.36 9.75
CA ILE A 57 -8.62 5.58 10.91
C ILE A 57 -9.82 5.21 11.78
N TYR A 58 -9.74 4.03 12.40
CA TYR A 58 -10.74 3.53 13.32
C TYR A 58 -10.09 2.83 14.51
N ASP A 59 -10.24 3.39 15.70
CA ASP A 59 -9.95 2.74 16.97
C ASP A 59 -10.75 3.43 18.09
N PRO A 60 -11.91 2.89 18.47
CA PRO A 60 -12.76 3.47 19.50
C PRO A 60 -12.27 3.21 20.93
N THR A 61 -11.18 2.46 21.08
CA THR A 61 -10.65 2.10 22.39
C THR A 61 -10.07 3.32 23.09
N ILE A 62 -10.38 3.46 24.37
CA ILE A 62 -9.90 4.56 25.19
C ILE A 62 -8.40 4.40 25.49
N VAL A 63 -7.67 5.48 25.33
CA VAL A 63 -6.23 5.57 25.67
C VAL A 63 -6.02 5.32 27.17
N THR A 64 -5.10 4.40 27.46
CA THR A 64 -4.67 4.04 28.81
C THR A 64 -3.18 4.36 28.99
N LEU A 65 -2.71 4.35 30.23
CA LEU A 65 -1.29 4.55 30.54
C LEU A 65 -0.39 3.50 29.81
N GLN A 66 -0.90 2.29 29.61
CA GLN A 66 -0.16 1.22 28.92
C GLN A 66 0.10 1.56 27.44
N ASP A 67 -0.82 2.27 26.78
CA ASP A 67 -0.66 2.63 25.38
C ASP A 67 0.53 3.57 25.14
N LEU A 68 0.88 4.42 26.12
CA LEU A 68 2.03 5.30 26.02
C LEU A 68 3.38 4.59 25.91
N SER A 69 3.44 3.30 26.26
CA SER A 69 4.67 2.51 26.15
C SER A 69 5.04 2.12 24.71
N ALA A 70 4.07 2.13 23.79
CA ALA A 70 4.26 1.64 22.41
C ALA A 70 3.73 2.59 21.34
N GLN A 71 2.72 3.41 21.64
CA GLN A 71 2.09 4.33 20.70
C GLN A 71 2.70 5.73 20.86
N PHE A 72 3.66 6.06 20.03
CA PHE A 72 4.56 7.22 20.18
C PHE A 72 3.89 8.60 19.94
N PHE A 73 2.69 8.65 19.38
CA PHE A 73 1.94 9.90 19.25
C PHE A 73 1.17 10.28 20.52
N LEU A 74 0.98 9.33 21.44
CA LEU A 74 0.20 9.57 22.65
C LEU A 74 1.03 10.21 23.78
N SER A 75 0.35 10.98 24.58
CA SER A 75 0.88 11.61 25.81
C SER A 75 -0.09 11.40 26.97
N GLU A 76 0.33 11.71 28.19
CA GLU A 76 -0.53 11.61 29.38
C GLU A 76 -1.83 12.42 29.25
N SER A 77 -1.78 13.55 28.52
CA SER A 77 -2.96 14.38 28.27
C SER A 77 -4.00 13.76 27.34
N ASP A 78 -3.67 12.64 26.71
CA ASP A 78 -4.55 11.91 25.81
C ASP A 78 -5.30 10.76 26.49
N ILE A 79 -4.93 10.44 27.74
CA ILE A 79 -5.63 9.44 28.53
C ILE A 79 -7.11 9.83 28.69
N GLY A 80 -8.00 8.88 28.34
CA GLY A 80 -9.46 9.09 28.40
C GLY A 80 -10.09 9.50 27.05
N LYS A 81 -9.30 9.88 26.03
CA LYS A 81 -9.77 10.04 24.64
C LYS A 81 -9.77 8.69 23.93
N THR A 82 -10.47 8.57 22.78
CA THR A 82 -10.27 7.41 21.92
C THR A 82 -8.87 7.44 21.30
N ARG A 83 -8.29 6.27 20.97
CA ARG A 83 -6.98 6.25 20.28
C ARG A 83 -7.05 6.96 18.93
N ALA A 84 -8.17 6.81 18.20
CA ALA A 84 -8.34 7.49 16.92
C ALA A 84 -8.34 9.01 17.07
N ASP A 85 -9.13 9.57 17.99
CA ASP A 85 -9.21 11.02 18.19
C ASP A 85 -7.90 11.61 18.71
N ALA A 86 -7.19 10.88 19.59
CA ALA A 86 -5.90 11.32 20.12
C ALA A 86 -4.79 11.31 19.05
N THR A 87 -4.87 10.36 18.10
CA THR A 87 -3.84 10.18 17.05
C THR A 87 -4.07 11.09 15.83
N LEU A 88 -5.32 11.39 15.50
CA LEU A 88 -5.71 12.16 14.31
C LEU A 88 -4.91 13.45 14.12
N PRO A 89 -4.76 14.36 15.11
CA PRO A 89 -4.04 15.62 14.92
C PRO A 89 -2.58 15.39 14.50
N LYS A 90 -1.92 14.41 15.12
CA LYS A 90 -0.52 14.10 14.88
C LYS A 90 -0.28 13.48 13.49
N LEU A 91 -1.17 12.60 13.05
CA LEU A 91 -1.12 12.06 11.71
C LEU A 91 -1.36 13.14 10.65
N SER A 92 -2.30 14.05 10.89
CA SER A 92 -2.64 15.13 9.96
C SER A 92 -1.50 16.14 9.74
N GLU A 93 -0.63 16.30 10.73
CA GLU A 93 0.56 17.16 10.63
C GLU A 93 1.64 16.58 9.69
N LEU A 94 1.64 15.27 9.43
CA LEU A 94 2.70 14.61 8.64
C LEU A 94 2.64 14.93 7.15
N ASN A 95 1.43 15.05 6.61
CA ASN A 95 1.24 15.29 5.19
C ASN A 95 -0.06 16.06 4.94
N GLN A 96 0.05 17.32 4.60
CA GLN A 96 -1.09 18.21 4.36
C GLN A 96 -1.87 17.87 3.06
N TYR A 97 -1.30 17.07 2.17
CA TYR A 97 -1.93 16.65 0.92
C TYR A 97 -2.84 15.43 1.09
N VAL A 98 -2.70 14.70 2.20
CA VAL A 98 -3.51 13.53 2.50
C VAL A 98 -4.53 13.88 3.58
N PRO A 99 -5.82 14.02 3.22
CA PRO A 99 -6.87 14.23 4.21
C PRO A 99 -6.99 12.98 5.09
N ILE A 100 -6.97 13.19 6.41
CA ILE A 100 -7.11 12.12 7.39
C ILE A 100 -8.41 12.34 8.18
N SER A 101 -9.17 11.26 8.38
CA SER A 101 -10.45 11.29 9.08
C SER A 101 -10.64 10.10 10.02
N VAL A 102 -11.55 10.23 10.96
CA VAL A 102 -11.98 9.14 11.86
C VAL A 102 -13.39 8.71 11.48
N ILE A 103 -13.66 7.41 11.49
CA ILE A 103 -15.02 6.87 11.40
C ILE A 103 -15.45 6.31 12.75
N SER A 104 -16.75 6.31 13.00
CA SER A 104 -17.33 5.88 14.28
C SER A 104 -17.77 4.41 14.29
N ASP A 105 -17.90 3.79 13.11
CA ASP A 105 -18.40 2.42 12.99
C ASP A 105 -17.74 1.69 11.81
N LEU A 106 -17.83 0.36 11.83
CA LEU A 106 -17.37 -0.55 10.77
C LEU A 106 -18.58 -1.27 10.15
N SER A 107 -19.59 -0.50 9.73
CA SER A 107 -20.71 -1.06 8.97
C SER A 107 -20.30 -1.39 7.53
N ASP A 108 -21.04 -2.28 6.87
CA ASP A 108 -20.79 -2.66 5.48
C ASP A 108 -20.73 -1.45 4.56
N SER A 109 -21.64 -0.48 4.76
CA SER A 109 -21.68 0.76 3.99
C SER A 109 -20.46 1.66 4.22
N SER A 110 -19.86 1.61 5.39
CA SER A 110 -18.62 2.33 5.69
C SER A 110 -17.42 1.64 5.05
N ILE A 111 -17.34 0.30 5.16
CA ILE A 111 -16.25 -0.53 4.65
C ILE A 111 -16.14 -0.44 3.12
N THR A 112 -17.25 -0.44 2.41
CA THR A 112 -17.28 -0.43 0.93
C THR A 112 -16.80 0.86 0.27
N ASN A 113 -16.52 1.90 1.04
CA ASN A 113 -15.96 3.16 0.51
C ASN A 113 -14.44 3.13 0.29
N PHE A 114 -13.75 2.08 0.72
CA PHE A 114 -12.30 2.00 0.67
C PHE A 114 -11.81 1.03 -0.41
N GLN A 115 -10.62 1.27 -0.92
CA GLN A 115 -9.92 0.37 -1.84
C GLN A 115 -9.01 -0.60 -1.09
N VAL A 116 -8.50 -0.19 0.07
CA VAL A 116 -7.61 -1.00 0.92
C VAL A 116 -8.02 -0.84 2.37
N ILE A 117 -8.08 -1.95 3.09
CA ILE A 117 -8.32 -2.00 4.53
C ILE A 117 -7.18 -2.74 5.20
N VAL A 118 -6.61 -2.10 6.20
CA VAL A 118 -5.58 -2.71 7.05
C VAL A 118 -6.14 -2.86 8.46
N ALA A 119 -6.20 -4.08 8.96
CA ALA A 119 -6.66 -4.39 10.32
C ALA A 119 -5.49 -4.84 11.20
N THR A 120 -5.32 -4.19 12.33
CA THR A 120 -4.33 -4.57 13.34
C THR A 120 -5.02 -4.82 14.67
N GLU A 121 -4.52 -5.79 15.44
CA GLU A 121 -5.05 -6.14 16.76
C GLU A 121 -6.58 -6.38 16.81
N THR A 122 -7.10 -6.83 15.69
CA THR A 122 -8.52 -7.11 15.52
C THR A 122 -8.79 -8.60 15.85
N PRO A 123 -9.81 -8.94 16.64
CA PRO A 123 -10.18 -10.34 16.89
C PRO A 123 -10.46 -11.10 15.59
N LEU A 124 -10.10 -12.39 15.55
CA LEU A 124 -10.23 -13.22 14.34
C LEU A 124 -11.66 -13.23 13.77
N GLU A 125 -12.68 -13.32 14.64
CA GLU A 125 -14.07 -13.27 14.19
C GLU A 125 -14.39 -11.99 13.41
N LYS A 126 -13.89 -10.85 13.89
CA LYS A 126 -14.09 -9.57 13.21
C LYS A 126 -13.25 -9.44 11.95
N GLN A 127 -12.05 -10.04 11.92
CA GLN A 127 -11.24 -10.11 10.70
C GLN A 127 -11.97 -10.92 9.62
N LEU A 128 -12.56 -12.05 9.95
CA LEU A 128 -13.34 -12.88 9.02
C LEU A 128 -14.55 -12.13 8.48
N GLU A 129 -15.33 -11.49 9.35
CA GLU A 129 -16.48 -10.68 8.97
C GLU A 129 -16.09 -9.55 7.98
N ILE A 130 -15.03 -8.80 8.29
CA ILE A 130 -14.53 -7.74 7.41
C ILE A 130 -14.03 -8.34 6.10
N ASN A 131 -13.31 -9.47 6.15
CA ASN A 131 -12.77 -10.10 4.95
C ASN A 131 -13.85 -10.63 4.02
N GLU A 132 -14.95 -11.16 4.52
CA GLU A 132 -16.10 -11.55 3.69
C GLU A 132 -16.64 -10.35 2.89
N ILE A 133 -16.79 -9.19 3.54
CA ILE A 133 -17.26 -7.97 2.89
C ILE A 133 -16.24 -7.48 1.87
N THR A 134 -14.96 -7.43 2.23
CA THR A 134 -13.90 -6.91 1.36
C THR A 134 -13.69 -7.81 0.15
N HIS A 135 -13.67 -9.12 0.33
CA HIS A 135 -13.52 -10.08 -0.76
C HIS A 135 -14.68 -9.97 -1.76
N ALA A 136 -15.93 -9.95 -1.26
CA ALA A 136 -17.13 -9.81 -2.11
C ALA A 136 -17.15 -8.50 -2.93
N ASN A 137 -16.50 -7.43 -2.44
CA ASN A 137 -16.47 -6.11 -3.07
C ASN A 137 -15.13 -5.78 -3.76
N ASN A 138 -14.22 -6.76 -3.91
CA ASN A 138 -12.89 -6.59 -4.50
C ASN A 138 -12.05 -5.50 -3.82
N ILE A 139 -12.23 -5.32 -2.51
CA ILE A 139 -11.44 -4.43 -1.65
C ILE A 139 -10.24 -5.23 -1.13
N LYS A 140 -9.08 -4.64 -1.14
CA LYS A 140 -7.85 -5.31 -0.69
C LYS A 140 -7.80 -5.29 0.83
N PHE A 141 -7.66 -6.46 1.44
CA PHE A 141 -7.64 -6.64 2.89
C PHE A 141 -6.26 -7.13 3.35
N ILE A 142 -5.75 -6.50 4.38
CA ILE A 142 -4.51 -6.88 5.06
C ILE A 142 -4.79 -6.93 6.55
N SER A 143 -4.54 -8.07 7.18
CA SER A 143 -4.51 -8.20 8.64
C SER A 143 -3.08 -8.42 9.10
N ALA A 144 -2.65 -7.67 10.12
CA ALA A 144 -1.31 -7.77 10.68
C ALA A 144 -1.33 -7.65 12.20
N ASP A 145 -0.63 -8.56 12.88
CA ASP A 145 -0.51 -8.57 14.33
C ASP A 145 0.93 -8.81 14.77
N ILE A 146 1.29 -8.21 15.90
CA ILE A 146 2.56 -8.45 16.60
C ILE A 146 2.26 -9.07 17.97
N ARG A 147 2.99 -10.14 18.30
CA ARG A 147 2.89 -10.85 19.57
C ARG A 147 4.28 -11.11 20.14
N GLY A 148 4.81 -10.11 20.83
CA GLY A 148 6.19 -10.14 21.33
C GLY A 148 7.18 -10.21 20.18
N LEU A 149 7.92 -11.32 20.08
CA LEU A 149 8.88 -11.57 19.01
C LEU A 149 8.27 -12.17 17.74
N PHE A 150 6.99 -12.49 17.76
CA PHE A 150 6.31 -13.09 16.64
C PHE A 150 5.38 -12.07 15.97
N GLY A 151 5.27 -12.15 14.67
CA GLY A 151 4.32 -11.39 13.88
C GLY A 151 3.63 -12.30 12.89
N GLN A 152 2.42 -11.92 12.50
CA GLN A 152 1.70 -12.55 11.41
C GLN A 152 1.11 -11.48 10.51
N ALA A 153 0.98 -11.82 9.24
CA ALA A 153 0.21 -11.05 8.27
C ALA A 153 -0.62 -12.01 7.43
N PHE A 154 -1.86 -11.63 7.18
CA PHE A 154 -2.74 -12.27 6.22
C PHE A 154 -3.14 -11.24 5.18
N ILE A 155 -3.15 -11.64 3.91
CA ILE A 155 -3.40 -10.76 2.78
C ILE A 155 -4.45 -11.42 1.89
N ASP A 156 -5.53 -10.68 1.59
CA ASP A 156 -6.52 -11.05 0.60
C ASP A 156 -6.69 -9.89 -0.42
N PHE A 157 -6.26 -10.13 -1.63
CA PHE A 157 -6.37 -9.17 -2.73
C PHE A 157 -7.40 -9.59 -3.78
N GLY A 158 -8.30 -10.51 -3.42
CA GLY A 158 -9.32 -11.08 -4.29
C GLY A 158 -8.81 -12.25 -5.11
N GLU A 159 -9.67 -12.78 -6.00
CA GLU A 159 -9.35 -13.97 -6.79
C GLU A 159 -8.22 -13.76 -7.80
N GLU A 160 -8.06 -12.53 -8.31
CA GLU A 160 -7.00 -12.17 -9.26
C GLU A 160 -6.32 -10.88 -8.83
N PHE A 161 -5.01 -10.96 -8.60
CA PHE A 161 -4.16 -9.80 -8.36
C PHE A 161 -3.02 -9.77 -9.37
N ARG A 162 -3.04 -8.78 -10.27
CA ARG A 162 -2.04 -8.67 -11.33
C ARG A 162 -0.84 -7.85 -10.88
N ILE A 163 0.33 -8.47 -10.91
CA ILE A 163 1.62 -7.81 -10.66
C ILE A 163 2.15 -7.32 -12.02
N PHE A 164 2.39 -6.03 -12.13
CA PHE A 164 2.90 -5.40 -13.36
C PHE A 164 4.41 -5.22 -13.36
N ASP A 165 5.01 -5.21 -12.18
CA ASP A 165 6.44 -5.09 -11.97
C ASP A 165 6.84 -6.09 -10.88
N VAL A 166 7.67 -7.07 -11.26
CA VAL A 166 8.01 -8.20 -10.39
C VAL A 166 9.24 -7.91 -9.53
N ASN A 167 10.19 -7.14 -10.04
CA ASN A 167 11.52 -6.96 -9.44
C ASN A 167 11.92 -5.50 -9.19
N GLY A 168 11.15 -4.52 -9.68
CA GLY A 168 11.46 -3.10 -9.59
C GLY A 168 12.59 -2.62 -10.48
N GLU A 169 13.10 -3.50 -11.35
CA GLU A 169 14.19 -3.16 -12.26
C GLU A 169 13.67 -2.46 -13.53
N GLN A 170 14.48 -1.58 -14.07
CA GLN A 170 14.15 -0.97 -15.36
C GLN A 170 14.22 -2.01 -16.48
N PRO A 171 13.28 -1.98 -17.44
CA PRO A 171 13.34 -2.87 -18.60
C PRO A 171 14.67 -2.72 -19.34
N VAL A 172 15.33 -3.85 -19.56
CA VAL A 172 16.56 -3.88 -20.37
C VAL A 172 16.16 -3.85 -21.85
N GLN A 173 16.84 -3.02 -22.64
CA GLN A 173 16.64 -2.92 -24.09
C GLN A 173 17.93 -3.33 -24.81
N GLY A 174 17.78 -4.05 -25.90
CA GLY A 174 18.88 -4.47 -26.76
C GLY A 174 18.48 -4.39 -28.23
N ILE A 175 19.47 -4.30 -29.11
CA ILE A 175 19.26 -4.32 -30.56
C ILE A 175 19.50 -5.75 -31.03
N VAL A 176 18.46 -6.34 -31.66
CA VAL A 176 18.57 -7.65 -32.29
C VAL A 176 19.36 -7.51 -33.60
N SER A 177 20.38 -8.33 -33.78
CA SER A 177 21.18 -8.39 -35.01
C SER A 177 20.68 -9.45 -35.97
N ASP A 178 20.19 -10.56 -35.46
CA ASP A 178 19.69 -11.68 -36.24
C ASP A 178 18.71 -12.55 -35.47
N ILE A 179 17.80 -13.19 -36.19
CA ILE A 179 16.88 -14.22 -35.67
C ILE A 179 16.97 -15.43 -36.57
N GLU A 180 17.54 -16.51 -36.07
CA GLU A 180 17.71 -17.75 -36.81
C GLU A 180 16.38 -18.55 -36.89
N PRO A 181 16.21 -19.43 -37.88
CA PRO A 181 14.98 -20.22 -38.04
C PRO A 181 14.67 -21.18 -36.88
N ASP A 182 15.67 -21.51 -36.07
CA ASP A 182 15.50 -22.34 -34.86
C ASP A 182 15.01 -21.54 -33.63
N GLY A 183 14.85 -20.23 -33.77
CA GLY A 183 14.43 -19.30 -32.70
C GLY A 183 15.57 -18.68 -31.93
N THR A 184 16.82 -18.92 -32.30
CA THR A 184 17.98 -18.25 -31.67
C THR A 184 17.98 -16.77 -32.05
N VAL A 185 18.10 -15.90 -31.04
CA VAL A 185 18.13 -14.44 -31.21
C VAL A 185 19.49 -13.92 -30.82
N SER A 186 20.19 -13.29 -31.77
CA SER A 186 21.48 -12.63 -31.56
C SER A 186 21.30 -11.15 -31.35
N VAL A 187 22.04 -10.56 -30.40
CA VAL A 187 22.03 -9.12 -30.12
C VAL A 187 23.35 -8.47 -30.53
N LEU A 188 23.29 -7.22 -30.94
CA LEU A 188 24.45 -6.44 -31.46
C LEU A 188 25.46 -6.08 -30.38
N ASP A 189 25.08 -6.11 -29.12
CA ASP A 189 25.90 -5.58 -28.04
C ASP A 189 26.77 -6.68 -27.41
N ASP A 190 28.07 -6.43 -27.28
CA ASP A 190 28.97 -7.28 -26.50
C ASP A 190 28.69 -7.27 -25.01
N SER A 191 27.79 -6.41 -24.55
CA SER A 191 27.31 -6.37 -23.18
C SER A 191 26.35 -7.54 -22.91
N ARG A 192 26.45 -8.14 -21.72
CA ARG A 192 25.51 -9.16 -21.30
C ARG A 192 24.10 -8.57 -21.27
N HIS A 193 23.18 -9.14 -22.02
CA HIS A 193 21.77 -8.74 -22.06
C HIS A 193 21.04 -8.88 -20.72
N GLY A 194 21.63 -9.57 -19.73
CA GLY A 194 21.06 -9.72 -18.38
C GLY A 194 19.83 -10.65 -18.28
N LEU A 195 19.32 -11.15 -19.40
CA LEU A 195 18.16 -12.06 -19.44
C LEU A 195 18.55 -13.45 -18.94
N GLN A 196 17.61 -14.11 -18.25
CA GLN A 196 17.72 -15.46 -17.73
C GLN A 196 16.64 -16.35 -18.32
N ASP A 197 16.82 -17.67 -18.17
CA ASP A 197 15.82 -18.64 -18.60
C ASP A 197 14.47 -18.39 -17.92
N GLY A 198 13.42 -18.20 -18.73
CA GLY A 198 12.08 -17.88 -18.28
C GLY A 198 11.71 -16.40 -18.34
N ASP A 199 12.64 -15.50 -18.67
CA ASP A 199 12.32 -14.10 -18.88
C ASP A 199 11.51 -13.90 -20.16
N TYR A 200 10.60 -12.92 -20.13
CA TYR A 200 9.78 -12.55 -21.28
C TYR A 200 10.37 -11.33 -21.97
N VAL A 201 10.44 -11.38 -23.29
CA VAL A 201 10.91 -10.28 -24.13
C VAL A 201 9.81 -9.82 -25.08
N LYS A 202 9.84 -8.55 -25.43
CA LYS A 202 8.96 -7.95 -26.43
C LYS A 202 9.81 -7.42 -27.57
N PHE A 203 9.57 -7.92 -28.77
CA PHE A 203 10.17 -7.36 -29.98
C PHE A 203 9.37 -6.15 -30.45
N THR A 204 10.06 -5.09 -30.85
CA THR A 204 9.50 -3.87 -31.43
C THR A 204 10.24 -3.55 -32.73
N GLU A 205 9.62 -2.77 -33.61
CA GLU A 205 10.23 -2.34 -34.88
C GLU A 205 10.65 -3.53 -35.78
N VAL A 206 9.83 -4.60 -35.78
CA VAL A 206 10.10 -5.79 -36.59
C VAL A 206 9.62 -5.53 -38.02
N GLU A 207 10.55 -5.64 -39.00
CA GLU A 207 10.23 -5.52 -40.41
C GLU A 207 10.56 -6.85 -41.13
N GLY A 208 9.78 -7.20 -42.12
CA GLY A 208 10.09 -8.30 -43.03
C GLY A 208 9.74 -9.72 -42.55
N MET A 209 8.84 -9.85 -41.57
CA MET A 209 8.24 -11.15 -41.23
C MET A 209 6.96 -11.40 -41.99
#